data_f5cca4c4552dd2263f308682ddd3a687
#
_entry.id   f5cca4c4552dd2263f308682ddd3a687
#
_cell.length_a   1.000
_cell.length_b   1.000
_cell.length_c   1.000
_cell.angle_alpha   90.00
_cell.angle_beta   90.00
_cell.angle_gamma   90.00
#
_symmetry.space_group_name_H-M   'P 1'
#
loop_
_entity.id
_entity.type
_entity.pdbx_description
1 polymer ?
#
loop_
_entity_poly.entity_id
_entity_poly.type
_entity_poly.pdbx_seq_one_letter_code
_entity_poly.pdbx_strand_id
1 'polypeptide(L)'
;MLQRLRRTPLAAAVLAATIAGAAVSGVTSAQAAASGCRVVYTVGNQWSGGFAANVSVTNLGDALTGWTLRWSFTAGQTVTQAWNAATTQSGSAVTAVNAGWNASLATNGSTSFGFNGSWNNSSNPVPSSFTLNGVACTGTTTPGPTTSPTVTPTSAPQTPPVRTVRAYWLKPTDVAYDQRYVDGIAGVMREAQRYYRQELGKTFTLNDPVVEVVNGDHPRSWYENTPNGNECYWWVVFNMQQELLRKLGLRAPDSRWLNVGEISAESSCSGGGGGGGWVILSGHDADGAAGINGSMNRWYGGMVHELGHALGLPDSTSTDGTPMSASFYNYPNTHFSQAQKDKILSGPYGSFLS
;
A
#
# COMPACT_ATOMS: atom_id res chain seq x y z
N MET A 1 45.51 -39.18 82.42
CA MET A 1 44.82 -40.30 83.06
C MET A 1 43.69 -40.78 82.21
N LEU A 2 43.78 -41.99 81.62
CA LEU A 2 42.72 -42.96 81.34
C LEU A 2 41.58 -42.44 80.41
N GLN A 3 41.09 -43.10 79.40
CA GLN A 3 41.31 -44.45 78.85
C GLN A 3 40.70 -44.52 77.44
N ARG A 4 41.32 -45.35 76.69
CA ARG A 4 40.83 -45.74 75.29
C ARG A 4 39.51 -46.50 75.34
N LEU A 5 38.71 -46.34 74.40
CA LEU A 5 37.85 -47.44 73.91
C LEU A 5 37.70 -47.36 72.37
N ARG A 6 38.22 -48.41 71.76
CA ARG A 6 38.08 -48.75 70.33
C ARG A 6 36.67 -49.26 70.07
N ARG A 7 36.05 -48.87 68.99
CA ARG A 7 35.00 -49.66 68.38
C ARG A 7 35.19 -49.66 66.86
N THR A 8 35.14 -50.79 66.33
CA THR A 8 35.32 -51.26 64.92
C THR A 8 34.31 -50.76 63.97
N PRO A 9 34.63 -50.72 62.66
CA PRO A 9 33.76 -50.16 61.67
C PRO A 9 32.78 -51.23 61.12
N LEU A 10 31.50 -50.85 60.97
CA LEU A 10 30.54 -51.58 60.12
C LEU A 10 30.67 -51.00 58.74
N ALA A 11 30.96 -51.89 57.77
CA ALA A 11 30.89 -51.60 56.35
C ALA A 11 29.42 -51.57 55.90
N ALA A 12 28.92 -50.45 55.49
CA ALA A 12 27.66 -50.31 54.78
C ALA A 12 27.99 -50.25 53.32
N ALA A 13 27.58 -51.28 52.57
CA ALA A 13 27.64 -51.32 51.12
C ALA A 13 26.57 -50.39 50.57
N VAL A 14 26.99 -49.32 49.93
CA VAL A 14 26.11 -48.43 49.16
C VAL A 14 26.01 -48.95 47.74
N LEU A 15 24.85 -49.47 47.39
CA LEU A 15 24.49 -49.83 46.01
C LEU A 15 24.30 -48.56 45.18
N ALA A 16 25.24 -48.25 44.31
CA ALA A 16 25.10 -47.16 43.37
C ALA A 16 24.21 -47.60 42.21
N ALA A 17 22.97 -47.12 42.20
CA ALA A 17 22.09 -47.22 41.04
C ALA A 17 22.48 -46.16 39.99
N THR A 18 23.14 -46.59 38.93
CA THR A 18 23.40 -45.76 37.76
C THR A 18 22.09 -45.55 36.98
N ILE A 19 21.48 -44.38 37.10
CA ILE A 19 20.40 -43.97 36.24
C ILE A 19 21.05 -43.55 34.91
N ALA A 20 20.92 -44.37 33.89
CA ALA A 20 21.25 -44.01 32.52
C ALA A 20 20.18 -43.02 32.01
N GLY A 21 20.51 -41.73 32.07
CA GLY A 21 19.71 -40.68 31.46
C GLY A 21 19.78 -40.81 29.95
N ALA A 22 18.74 -41.29 29.35
CA ALA A 22 18.57 -41.22 27.90
C ALA A 22 18.39 -39.73 27.51
N ALA A 23 19.43 -39.13 26.93
CA ALA A 23 19.35 -37.84 26.31
C ALA A 23 18.42 -37.97 25.09
N VAL A 24 17.17 -37.54 25.22
CA VAL A 24 16.28 -37.36 24.06
C VAL A 24 16.81 -36.13 23.29
N SER A 25 17.60 -36.40 22.25
CA SER A 25 17.97 -35.40 21.27
C SER A 25 16.70 -35.00 20.55
N GLY A 26 16.10 -33.88 20.96
CA GLY A 26 15.02 -33.27 20.23
C GLY A 26 15.52 -32.89 18.84
N VAL A 27 15.21 -33.68 17.83
CA VAL A 27 15.33 -33.28 16.44
C VAL A 27 14.31 -32.14 16.22
N THR A 28 14.78 -30.91 16.34
CA THR A 28 14.02 -29.77 15.81
C THR A 28 13.95 -30.00 14.30
N SER A 29 12.80 -30.42 13.83
CA SER A 29 12.51 -30.43 12.40
C SER A 29 12.70 -29.00 11.92
N ALA A 30 13.74 -28.74 11.15
CA ALA A 30 13.86 -27.50 10.40
C ALA A 30 12.65 -27.45 9.47
N GLN A 31 11.69 -26.60 9.82
CA GLN A 31 10.53 -26.37 8.97
C GLN A 31 11.07 -25.74 7.70
N ALA A 32 10.86 -26.37 6.55
CA ALA A 32 11.24 -25.78 5.29
C ALA A 32 10.58 -24.39 5.22
N ALA A 33 11.39 -23.37 4.90
CA ALA A 33 10.90 -22.02 4.74
C ALA A 33 9.71 -22.03 3.76
N ALA A 34 8.61 -21.39 4.13
CA ALA A 34 7.47 -21.25 3.24
C ALA A 34 7.92 -20.50 1.99
N SER A 35 7.60 -21.02 0.82
CA SER A 35 7.96 -20.40 -0.45
C SER A 35 6.73 -20.33 -1.35
N GLY A 36 6.65 -19.26 -2.15
CA GLY A 36 5.56 -19.08 -3.07
C GLY A 36 5.23 -17.62 -3.30
N CYS A 37 4.48 -17.36 -4.34
CA CYS A 37 4.00 -16.04 -4.69
C CYS A 37 2.74 -16.15 -5.55
N ARG A 38 1.96 -15.08 -5.56
CA ARG A 38 0.88 -14.86 -6.51
C ARG A 38 1.16 -13.60 -7.28
N VAL A 39 0.98 -13.64 -8.60
CA VAL A 39 1.12 -12.49 -9.47
C VAL A 39 -0.20 -12.22 -10.18
N VAL A 40 -0.61 -10.98 -10.19
CA VAL A 40 -1.69 -10.46 -11.03
C VAL A 40 -1.05 -9.52 -12.04
N TYR A 41 -1.13 -9.86 -13.31
CA TYR A 41 -0.66 -9.05 -14.41
C TYR A 41 -1.86 -8.55 -15.20
N THR A 42 -1.99 -7.26 -15.34
CA THR A 42 -3.12 -6.63 -16.05
C THR A 42 -2.59 -5.75 -17.17
N VAL A 43 -3.03 -5.99 -18.40
CA VAL A 43 -2.86 -5.04 -19.48
C VAL A 43 -3.95 -3.98 -19.34
N GLY A 44 -3.57 -2.75 -19.09
CA GLY A 44 -4.45 -1.61 -18.99
C GLY A 44 -4.78 -1.05 -20.39
N ASN A 45 -4.31 0.14 -20.68
CA ASN A 45 -4.53 0.76 -21.99
C ASN A 45 -3.61 0.16 -23.05
N GLN A 46 -4.13 -0.03 -24.26
CA GLN A 46 -3.36 -0.34 -25.45
C GLN A 46 -3.62 0.72 -26.52
N TRP A 47 -2.54 1.12 -27.21
CA TRP A 47 -2.59 2.06 -28.33
C TRP A 47 -1.69 1.54 -29.45
N SER A 48 -1.70 2.22 -30.59
CA SER A 48 -0.85 1.82 -31.69
C SER A 48 0.64 1.82 -31.28
N GLY A 49 1.27 0.65 -31.31
CA GLY A 49 2.67 0.43 -30.95
C GLY A 49 2.97 0.35 -29.46
N GLY A 50 2.03 0.62 -28.56
CA GLY A 50 2.29 0.65 -27.12
C GLY A 50 1.16 0.09 -26.24
N PHE A 51 1.53 -0.25 -25.01
CA PHE A 51 0.57 -0.64 -23.97
C PHE A 51 1.12 -0.28 -22.59
N ALA A 52 0.22 -0.18 -21.63
CA ALA A 52 0.55 -0.08 -20.22
C ALA A 52 0.16 -1.37 -19.51
N ALA A 53 1.00 -1.84 -18.60
CA ALA A 53 0.71 -2.99 -17.76
C ALA A 53 0.98 -2.70 -16.29
N ASN A 54 0.13 -3.28 -15.43
CA ASN A 54 0.31 -3.29 -13.98
C ASN A 54 0.55 -4.72 -13.50
N VAL A 55 1.47 -4.85 -12.56
CA VAL A 55 1.88 -6.14 -11.98
C VAL A 55 1.80 -6.04 -10.47
N SER A 56 0.90 -6.79 -9.87
CA SER A 56 0.82 -6.94 -8.41
C SER A 56 1.44 -8.28 -8.00
N VAL A 57 2.31 -8.25 -7.00
CA VAL A 57 3.03 -9.40 -6.48
C VAL A 57 2.67 -9.59 -5.02
N THR A 58 2.13 -10.75 -4.66
CA THR A 58 1.90 -11.14 -3.27
C THR A 58 2.92 -12.21 -2.88
N ASN A 59 3.66 -11.97 -1.81
CA ASN A 59 4.56 -12.96 -1.22
C ASN A 59 3.75 -13.93 -0.37
N LEU A 60 3.71 -15.21 -0.74
CA LEU A 60 3.05 -16.27 0.04
C LEU A 60 4.06 -17.08 0.88
N GLY A 61 5.33 -16.70 0.79
CA GLY A 61 6.43 -17.31 1.52
C GLY A 61 6.87 -16.50 2.73
N ASP A 62 8.07 -16.77 3.22
CA ASP A 62 8.71 -16.00 4.28
C ASP A 62 8.95 -14.55 3.86
N ALA A 63 9.07 -13.65 4.86
CA ALA A 63 9.31 -12.23 4.63
C ALA A 63 10.59 -12.00 3.81
N LEU A 64 10.50 -11.14 2.81
CA LEU A 64 11.59 -10.77 1.91
C LEU A 64 12.14 -9.39 2.28
N THR A 65 13.44 -9.21 2.18
CA THR A 65 14.14 -7.91 2.30
C THR A 65 14.50 -7.31 0.94
N GLY A 66 14.23 -8.06 -0.14
CA GLY A 66 14.37 -7.66 -1.52
C GLY A 66 13.68 -8.65 -2.42
N TRP A 67 13.16 -8.18 -3.56
CA TRP A 67 12.48 -9.05 -4.50
C TRP A 67 12.94 -8.81 -5.94
N THR A 68 12.94 -9.92 -6.68
CA THR A 68 13.19 -9.96 -8.12
C THR A 68 12.11 -10.81 -8.76
N LEU A 69 11.28 -10.21 -9.61
CA LEU A 69 10.27 -10.89 -10.40
C LEU A 69 10.78 -11.12 -11.81
N ARG A 70 10.56 -12.31 -12.37
CA ARG A 70 10.94 -12.64 -13.75
C ARG A 70 9.77 -13.26 -14.49
N TRP A 71 9.68 -12.94 -15.78
CA TRP A 71 8.73 -13.52 -16.73
C TRP A 71 9.29 -13.48 -18.15
N SER A 72 8.59 -14.09 -19.09
CA SER A 72 8.93 -14.00 -20.52
C SER A 72 7.71 -13.61 -21.34
N PHE A 73 7.92 -12.71 -22.27
CA PHE A 73 6.94 -12.37 -23.29
C PHE A 73 6.93 -13.39 -24.41
N THR A 74 5.78 -13.62 -25.06
CA THR A 74 5.62 -14.63 -26.10
C THR A 74 5.30 -14.06 -27.49
N ALA A 75 5.05 -12.74 -27.58
CA ALA A 75 4.63 -12.08 -28.82
C ALA A 75 5.53 -10.87 -29.21
N GLY A 76 6.77 -10.86 -28.73
CA GLY A 76 7.73 -9.80 -29.08
C GLY A 76 7.49 -8.48 -28.36
N GLN A 77 6.77 -8.49 -27.24
CA GLN A 77 6.59 -7.29 -26.41
C GLN A 77 7.93 -6.84 -25.81
N THR A 78 8.07 -5.53 -25.59
CA THR A 78 9.24 -4.97 -24.89
C THR A 78 8.79 -3.99 -23.81
N VAL A 79 9.52 -3.93 -22.70
CA VAL A 79 9.37 -2.89 -21.68
C VAL A 79 10.11 -1.64 -22.12
N THR A 80 9.44 -0.51 -22.15
CA THR A 80 10.03 0.78 -22.57
C THR A 80 10.29 1.72 -21.39
N GLN A 81 9.46 1.66 -20.37
CA GLN A 81 9.57 2.46 -19.16
C GLN A 81 8.89 1.72 -18.01
N ALA A 82 9.46 1.75 -16.81
CA ALA A 82 8.86 1.16 -15.63
C ALA A 82 8.85 2.16 -14.47
N TRP A 83 7.90 1.97 -13.55
CA TRP A 83 7.79 2.69 -12.29
C TRP A 83 7.59 1.70 -11.14
N ASN A 84 8.06 2.06 -9.96
CA ASN A 84 8.05 1.23 -8.74
C ASN A 84 8.88 -0.07 -8.84
N ALA A 85 9.63 -0.26 -9.93
CA ALA A 85 10.62 -1.31 -10.10
C ALA A 85 11.67 -0.87 -11.13
N ALA A 86 12.88 -1.38 -11.00
CA ALA A 86 13.87 -1.30 -12.06
C ALA A 86 13.71 -2.53 -12.96
N THR A 87 13.59 -2.32 -14.28
CA THR A 87 13.40 -3.42 -15.24
C THR A 87 14.58 -3.54 -16.19
N THR A 88 14.92 -4.78 -16.52
CA THR A 88 15.84 -5.14 -17.59
C THR A 88 15.21 -6.20 -18.47
N GLN A 89 15.50 -6.17 -19.77
CA GLN A 89 14.99 -7.16 -20.71
C GLN A 89 16.10 -7.65 -21.63
N SER A 90 16.13 -8.96 -21.86
CA SER A 90 17.01 -9.62 -22.82
C SER A 90 16.18 -10.57 -23.68
N GLY A 91 15.98 -10.22 -24.94
CA GLY A 91 15.04 -10.92 -25.80
C GLY A 91 13.63 -10.88 -25.23
N SER A 92 13.03 -12.06 -25.01
CA SER A 92 11.70 -12.17 -24.38
C SER A 92 11.72 -12.11 -22.84
N ALA A 93 12.88 -12.36 -22.21
CA ALA A 93 13.00 -12.47 -20.77
C ALA A 93 13.10 -11.08 -20.12
N VAL A 94 12.19 -10.83 -19.17
CA VAL A 94 12.14 -9.60 -18.39
C VAL A 94 12.45 -9.90 -16.93
N THR A 95 13.23 -9.02 -16.31
CA THR A 95 13.54 -9.02 -14.89
C THR A 95 13.13 -7.68 -14.31
N ALA A 96 12.29 -7.68 -13.28
CA ALA A 96 11.95 -6.51 -12.48
C ALA A 96 12.52 -6.70 -11.07
N VAL A 97 13.20 -5.68 -10.57
CA VAL A 97 13.80 -5.64 -9.23
C VAL A 97 13.13 -4.53 -8.44
N ASN A 98 12.92 -4.73 -7.16
CA ASN A 98 12.33 -3.73 -6.26
C ASN A 98 13.00 -2.36 -6.39
N ALA A 99 12.24 -1.32 -6.20
CA ALA A 99 12.77 -0.01 -5.85
C ALA A 99 13.23 -0.03 -4.38
N GLY A 100 14.10 0.91 -3.98
CA GLY A 100 14.67 0.91 -2.63
C GLY A 100 13.62 0.93 -1.52
N TRP A 101 12.49 1.58 -1.75
CA TRP A 101 11.43 1.77 -0.77
C TRP A 101 10.44 0.58 -0.65
N ASN A 102 10.30 -0.27 -1.66
CA ASN A 102 9.37 -1.41 -1.66
C ASN A 102 10.09 -2.78 -1.61
N ALA A 103 11.34 -2.79 -1.16
CA ALA A 103 12.16 -4.00 -1.09
C ALA A 103 11.63 -5.01 -0.07
N SER A 104 11.17 -4.53 1.09
CA SER A 104 10.63 -5.40 2.13
C SER A 104 9.21 -5.84 1.81
N LEU A 105 9.00 -7.16 1.79
CA LEU A 105 7.70 -7.76 1.49
C LEU A 105 7.41 -8.86 2.52
N ALA A 106 6.56 -8.54 3.48
CA ALA A 106 6.17 -9.48 4.53
C ALA A 106 5.47 -10.72 3.95
N THR A 107 5.35 -11.78 4.73
CA THR A 107 4.48 -12.93 4.41
C THR A 107 3.05 -12.44 4.23
N ASN A 108 2.40 -12.82 3.13
CA ASN A 108 1.12 -12.33 2.64
C ASN A 108 1.09 -10.83 2.29
N GLY A 109 2.23 -10.14 2.38
CA GLY A 109 2.37 -8.77 1.91
C GLY A 109 2.37 -8.69 0.39
N SER A 110 1.89 -7.56 -0.14
CA SER A 110 1.83 -7.31 -1.57
C SER A 110 2.55 -6.02 -1.93
N THR A 111 3.08 -5.97 -3.13
CA THR A 111 3.61 -4.78 -3.78
C THR A 111 3.14 -4.74 -5.22
N SER A 112 3.14 -3.56 -5.83
CA SER A 112 2.82 -3.40 -7.23
C SER A 112 3.81 -2.49 -7.93
N PHE A 113 3.99 -2.74 -9.21
CA PHE A 113 4.73 -1.88 -10.12
C PHE A 113 4.03 -1.89 -11.48
N GLY A 114 4.37 -0.93 -12.31
CA GLY A 114 3.83 -0.90 -13.65
C GLY A 114 4.90 -0.55 -14.68
N PHE A 115 4.53 -0.70 -15.93
CA PHE A 115 5.41 -0.34 -17.03
C PHE A 115 4.63 -0.01 -18.31
N ASN A 116 5.22 0.82 -19.15
CA ASN A 116 4.85 0.95 -20.54
C ASN A 116 5.67 -0.04 -21.37
N GLY A 117 5.04 -0.62 -22.36
CA GLY A 117 5.70 -1.52 -23.29
C GLY A 117 5.33 -1.24 -24.74
N SER A 118 6.10 -1.81 -25.66
CA SER A 118 5.75 -1.85 -27.09
C SER A 118 5.25 -3.24 -27.47
N TRP A 119 4.40 -3.30 -28.49
CA TRP A 119 3.83 -4.52 -29.03
C TRP A 119 3.61 -4.41 -30.56
N ASN A 120 3.31 -5.51 -31.20
CA ASN A 120 3.19 -5.62 -32.66
C ASN A 120 1.81 -5.19 -33.22
N ASN A 121 0.93 -4.58 -32.42
CA ASN A 121 -0.46 -4.22 -32.75
C ASN A 121 -1.36 -5.40 -33.14
N SER A 122 -0.93 -6.64 -32.94
CA SER A 122 -1.68 -7.85 -33.28
C SER A 122 -1.94 -8.74 -32.08
N SER A 123 -0.94 -8.95 -31.23
CA SER A 123 -1.04 -9.86 -30.09
C SER A 123 -0.26 -9.34 -28.88
N ASN A 124 -0.94 -9.20 -27.76
CA ASN A 124 -0.34 -8.80 -26.48
C ASN A 124 -0.79 -9.76 -25.35
N PRO A 125 -0.39 -11.03 -25.41
CA PRO A 125 -0.76 -12.00 -24.40
C PRO A 125 -0.10 -11.70 -23.06
N VAL A 126 -0.83 -11.96 -22.00
CA VAL A 126 -0.31 -11.95 -20.63
C VAL A 126 0.74 -13.07 -20.48
N PRO A 127 1.87 -12.82 -19.81
CA PRO A 127 2.84 -13.86 -19.50
C PRO A 127 2.19 -15.03 -18.72
N SER A 128 2.50 -16.26 -19.11
CA SER A 128 1.88 -17.46 -18.55
C SER A 128 2.50 -17.90 -17.23
N SER A 129 3.69 -17.43 -16.90
CA SER A 129 4.42 -17.83 -15.69
C SER A 129 5.32 -16.71 -15.17
N PHE A 130 5.47 -16.69 -13.85
CA PHE A 130 6.34 -15.75 -13.14
C PHE A 130 7.17 -16.50 -12.10
N THR A 131 8.36 -15.96 -11.78
CA THR A 131 9.15 -16.42 -10.64
C THR A 131 9.52 -15.22 -9.75
N LEU A 132 9.37 -15.39 -8.44
CA LEU A 132 9.79 -14.41 -7.42
C LEU A 132 11.02 -14.97 -6.70
N ASN A 133 12.15 -14.27 -6.78
CA ASN A 133 13.44 -14.73 -6.24
C ASN A 133 13.80 -16.16 -6.66
N GLY A 134 13.42 -16.53 -7.90
CA GLY A 134 13.68 -17.87 -8.46
C GLY A 134 12.65 -18.94 -8.11
N VAL A 135 11.69 -18.66 -7.24
CA VAL A 135 10.58 -19.56 -6.89
C VAL A 135 9.39 -19.31 -7.82
N ALA A 136 8.83 -20.36 -8.39
CA ALA A 136 7.67 -20.27 -9.26
C ALA A 136 6.45 -19.74 -8.50
N CYS A 137 5.77 -18.74 -9.06
CA CYS A 137 4.52 -18.22 -8.52
C CYS A 137 3.38 -19.14 -8.90
N THR A 138 2.62 -19.59 -7.89
CA THR A 138 1.37 -20.33 -8.07
C THR A 138 0.21 -19.36 -8.05
N GLY A 139 -0.66 -19.41 -9.05
CA GLY A 139 -1.82 -18.52 -9.13
C GLY A 139 -1.56 -17.25 -9.92
N THR A 140 -1.27 -17.42 -11.22
CA THR A 140 -1.50 -16.36 -12.19
C THR A 140 -2.99 -16.32 -12.47
N THR A 141 -3.68 -15.27 -12.03
CA THR A 141 -5.00 -14.98 -12.55
C THR A 141 -4.81 -14.06 -13.74
N THR A 142 -5.06 -14.58 -14.94
CA THR A 142 -5.31 -13.75 -16.11
C THR A 142 -6.76 -13.27 -15.98
N PRO A 143 -7.05 -11.98 -15.82
CA PRO A 143 -8.36 -11.50 -16.15
C PRO A 143 -8.45 -11.54 -17.68
N GLY A 144 -9.19 -12.53 -18.22
CA GLY A 144 -9.73 -12.40 -19.56
C GLY A 144 -10.60 -11.15 -19.64
N PRO A 145 -11.02 -10.70 -20.85
CA PRO A 145 -11.96 -9.59 -20.97
C PRO A 145 -13.24 -9.99 -20.22
N THR A 146 -13.32 -9.61 -18.99
CA THR A 146 -14.44 -9.95 -18.13
C THR A 146 -15.49 -8.88 -18.28
N THR A 147 -16.62 -9.29 -18.86
CA THR A 147 -17.90 -8.79 -18.35
C THR A 147 -17.78 -8.64 -16.85
N SER A 148 -18.10 -7.45 -16.35
CA SER A 148 -18.12 -7.06 -14.96
C SER A 148 -18.33 -8.27 -14.02
N PRO A 149 -17.44 -8.57 -13.06
CA PRO A 149 -17.76 -9.58 -12.08
C PRO A 149 -18.96 -9.05 -11.28
N THR A 150 -20.09 -9.72 -11.45
CA THR A 150 -21.11 -9.70 -10.43
C THR A 150 -20.43 -10.24 -9.17
N VAL A 151 -19.96 -9.37 -8.31
CA VAL A 151 -19.55 -9.73 -6.95
C VAL A 151 -20.78 -10.28 -6.28
N THR A 152 -20.86 -11.61 -6.21
CA THR A 152 -21.75 -12.26 -5.25
C THR A 152 -21.25 -11.83 -3.89
N PRO A 153 -22.02 -11.10 -3.10
CA PRO A 153 -21.60 -10.69 -1.76
C PRO A 153 -21.60 -11.93 -0.88
N THR A 154 -20.44 -12.54 -0.69
CA THR A 154 -20.25 -13.63 0.26
C THR A 154 -19.52 -13.10 1.48
N SER A 155 -20.16 -12.20 2.15
CA SER A 155 -20.19 -11.85 3.57
C SER A 155 -20.86 -10.49 3.68
N ALA A 156 -21.69 -10.27 4.69
CA ALA A 156 -22.23 -8.95 5.00
C ALA A 156 -21.09 -7.93 5.10
N PRO A 157 -21.28 -6.68 4.64
CA PRO A 157 -20.23 -5.67 4.72
C PRO A 157 -19.79 -5.54 6.18
N GLN A 158 -18.59 -6.03 6.49
CA GLN A 158 -18.04 -5.82 7.83
C GLN A 158 -17.70 -4.34 7.95
N THR A 159 -18.28 -3.69 8.96
CA THR A 159 -17.91 -2.32 9.30
C THR A 159 -16.40 -2.29 9.56
N PRO A 160 -15.63 -1.45 8.86
CA PRO A 160 -14.20 -1.35 9.09
C PRO A 160 -13.88 -1.09 10.55
N PRO A 161 -12.79 -1.65 11.09
CA PRO A 161 -12.39 -1.39 12.47
C PRO A 161 -12.26 0.12 12.72
N VAL A 162 -12.70 0.56 13.89
CA VAL A 162 -12.52 1.97 14.29
C VAL A 162 -11.02 2.31 14.39
N ARG A 163 -10.68 3.58 14.21
CA ARG A 163 -9.30 4.10 14.20
C ARG A 163 -8.43 3.58 13.05
N THR A 164 -9.06 3.18 11.95
CA THR A 164 -8.35 2.91 10.70
C THR A 164 -8.43 4.12 9.76
N VAL A 165 -7.50 4.21 8.84
CA VAL A 165 -7.56 5.12 7.70
C VAL A 165 -8.25 4.41 6.56
N ARG A 166 -9.32 5.01 6.03
CA ARG A 166 -10.11 4.53 4.90
C ARG A 166 -9.85 5.42 3.70
N ALA A 167 -9.40 4.85 2.62
CA ALA A 167 -9.22 5.56 1.36
C ALA A 167 -10.34 5.18 0.37
N TYR A 168 -10.85 6.16 -0.33
CA TYR A 168 -11.95 6.01 -1.29
C TYR A 168 -11.52 6.53 -2.66
N TRP A 169 -11.79 5.76 -3.69
CA TRP A 169 -11.82 6.27 -5.05
C TRP A 169 -13.27 6.44 -5.50
N LEU A 170 -13.74 7.68 -5.54
CA LEU A 170 -15.06 7.99 -6.09
C LEU A 170 -14.97 8.08 -7.61
N LYS A 171 -15.71 7.23 -8.28
CA LYS A 171 -15.75 7.09 -9.71
C LYS A 171 -17.08 7.65 -10.26
N PRO A 172 -17.09 8.81 -10.93
CA PRO A 172 -18.27 9.34 -11.63
C PRO A 172 -18.92 8.34 -12.58
N THR A 173 -20.18 8.51 -12.90
CA THR A 173 -20.94 7.55 -13.74
C THR A 173 -20.40 7.40 -15.15
N ASP A 174 -19.76 8.44 -15.67
CA ASP A 174 -19.12 8.50 -17.00
C ASP A 174 -17.63 8.13 -16.98
N VAL A 175 -17.10 7.68 -15.85
CA VAL A 175 -15.74 7.16 -15.71
C VAL A 175 -15.78 5.63 -15.67
N ALA A 176 -15.02 5.00 -16.55
CA ALA A 176 -14.84 3.55 -16.50
C ALA A 176 -14.00 3.13 -15.29
N TYR A 177 -14.22 1.91 -14.78
CA TYR A 177 -13.33 1.34 -13.78
C TYR A 177 -11.93 1.16 -14.36
N ASP A 178 -10.93 1.59 -13.59
CA ASP A 178 -9.52 1.40 -13.93
C ASP A 178 -8.74 1.02 -12.68
N GLN A 179 -8.14 -0.16 -12.70
CA GLN A 179 -7.40 -0.71 -11.56
C GLN A 179 -6.20 0.16 -11.15
N ARG A 180 -5.66 0.97 -12.07
CA ARG A 180 -4.53 1.86 -11.77
C ARG A 180 -4.83 2.85 -10.65
N TYR A 181 -6.06 3.34 -10.56
CA TYR A 181 -6.46 4.24 -9.48
C TYR A 181 -6.45 3.51 -8.14
N VAL A 182 -7.01 2.31 -8.08
CA VAL A 182 -7.04 1.51 -6.85
C VAL A 182 -5.63 1.16 -6.38
N ASP A 183 -4.79 0.67 -7.29
CA ASP A 183 -3.42 0.27 -6.97
C ASP A 183 -2.55 1.49 -6.63
N GLY A 184 -2.72 2.57 -7.37
CA GLY A 184 -1.98 3.81 -7.20
C GLY A 184 -2.29 4.50 -5.87
N ILE A 185 -3.56 4.72 -5.57
CA ILE A 185 -4.00 5.30 -4.30
C ILE A 185 -3.55 4.41 -3.13
N ALA A 186 -3.70 3.08 -3.26
CA ALA A 186 -3.18 2.16 -2.24
C ALA A 186 -1.67 2.27 -2.07
N GLY A 187 -0.92 2.46 -3.16
CA GLY A 187 0.53 2.69 -3.13
C GLY A 187 0.89 3.97 -2.40
N VAL A 188 0.22 5.07 -2.72
CA VAL A 188 0.40 6.38 -2.05
C VAL A 188 0.10 6.29 -0.56
N MET A 189 -1.00 5.62 -0.19
CA MET A 189 -1.37 5.44 1.21
C MET A 189 -0.37 4.59 2.00
N ARG A 190 0.16 3.52 1.41
CA ARG A 190 1.20 2.70 2.05
C ARG A 190 2.52 3.45 2.21
N GLU A 191 2.89 4.27 1.23
CA GLU A 191 4.08 5.11 1.32
C GLU A 191 3.93 6.20 2.40
N ALA A 192 2.77 6.85 2.48
CA ALA A 192 2.47 7.76 3.58
C ALA A 192 2.54 7.05 4.94
N GLN A 193 1.96 5.84 5.05
CA GLN A 193 2.04 5.01 6.27
C GLN A 193 3.50 4.73 6.67
N ARG A 194 4.35 4.40 5.70
CA ARG A 194 5.79 4.18 5.90
C ARG A 194 6.48 5.45 6.39
N TYR A 195 6.20 6.59 5.75
CA TYR A 195 6.78 7.88 6.11
C TYR A 195 6.42 8.28 7.54
N TYR A 196 5.14 8.20 7.91
CA TYR A 196 4.70 8.50 9.28
C TYR A 196 5.37 7.58 10.31
N ARG A 197 5.54 6.30 10.01
CA ARG A 197 6.28 5.37 10.87
C ARG A 197 7.73 5.80 11.05
N GLN A 198 8.39 6.18 9.97
CA GLN A 198 9.77 6.65 10.02
C GLN A 198 9.91 7.93 10.86
N GLU A 199 8.98 8.88 10.71
CA GLU A 199 9.05 10.17 11.37
C GLU A 199 8.62 10.14 12.85
N LEU A 200 7.61 9.37 13.18
CA LEU A 200 6.98 9.38 14.51
C LEU A 200 7.31 8.15 15.36
N GLY A 201 7.94 7.11 14.79
CA GLY A 201 8.05 5.80 15.43
C GLY A 201 6.69 5.06 15.54
N LYS A 202 5.61 5.67 15.08
CA LYS A 202 4.23 5.19 15.06
C LYS A 202 3.60 5.48 13.72
N THR A 203 2.53 4.72 13.39
CA THR A 203 1.79 4.97 12.17
C THR A 203 0.32 4.56 12.33
N PHE A 204 -0.48 4.91 11.34
CA PHE A 204 -1.89 4.53 11.28
C PHE A 204 -2.08 3.14 10.63
N THR A 205 -3.20 2.51 10.94
CA THR A 205 -3.64 1.28 10.29
C THR A 205 -4.48 1.61 9.07
N LEU A 206 -4.17 1.01 7.93
CA LEU A 206 -5.00 1.10 6.73
C LEU A 206 -6.13 0.07 6.79
N ASN A 207 -7.27 0.40 6.18
CA ASN A 207 -8.36 -0.54 5.98
C ASN A 207 -7.95 -1.68 5.02
N ASP A 208 -8.70 -2.76 5.02
CA ASP A 208 -8.56 -3.87 4.07
C ASP A 208 -9.93 -4.15 3.42
N PRO A 209 -10.07 -3.93 2.10
CA PRO A 209 -9.06 -3.39 1.15
C PRO A 209 -8.64 -1.95 1.48
N VAL A 210 -7.40 -1.60 1.09
CA VAL A 210 -6.85 -0.25 1.36
C VAL A 210 -7.69 0.82 0.69
N VAL A 211 -8.19 0.56 -0.53
CA VAL A 211 -9.03 1.48 -1.29
C VAL A 211 -10.40 0.88 -1.51
N GLU A 212 -11.40 1.62 -1.09
CA GLU A 212 -12.81 1.33 -1.34
C GLU A 212 -13.26 2.08 -2.60
N VAL A 213 -13.68 1.34 -3.63
CA VAL A 213 -14.20 1.95 -4.87
C VAL A 213 -15.65 2.32 -4.66
N VAL A 214 -15.95 3.60 -4.81
CA VAL A 214 -17.30 4.13 -4.68
C VAL A 214 -17.81 4.58 -6.04
N ASN A 215 -18.85 3.94 -6.55
CA ASN A 215 -19.51 4.43 -7.75
C ASN A 215 -20.32 5.68 -7.41
N GLY A 216 -19.99 6.78 -8.06
CA GLY A 216 -20.74 8.04 -7.95
C GLY A 216 -22.14 7.92 -8.55
N ASP A 217 -23.02 8.81 -8.14
CA ASP A 217 -24.39 8.89 -8.67
C ASP A 217 -24.49 9.84 -9.87
N HIS A 218 -23.42 10.61 -10.15
CA HIS A 218 -23.41 11.70 -11.12
C HIS A 218 -22.24 11.60 -12.11
N PRO A 219 -22.35 12.21 -13.30
CA PRO A 219 -21.22 12.36 -14.22
C PRO A 219 -20.21 13.41 -13.71
N ARG A 220 -18.99 13.41 -14.27
CA ARG A 220 -17.94 14.37 -13.94
C ARG A 220 -18.43 15.82 -13.88
N SER A 221 -19.17 16.23 -14.90
CA SER A 221 -19.67 17.61 -15.04
C SER A 221 -20.53 18.07 -13.87
N TRP A 222 -21.18 17.15 -13.16
CA TRP A 222 -21.95 17.51 -11.97
C TRP A 222 -21.03 17.84 -10.78
N TYR A 223 -19.96 17.06 -10.59
CA TYR A 223 -18.97 17.33 -9.53
C TYR A 223 -18.19 18.61 -9.81
N GLU A 224 -17.89 18.87 -11.08
CA GLU A 224 -17.12 20.02 -11.56
C GLU A 224 -17.94 21.31 -11.56
N ASN A 225 -19.26 21.23 -11.35
CA ASN A 225 -20.12 22.38 -11.33
C ASN A 225 -19.81 23.30 -10.15
N THR A 226 -19.49 24.54 -10.48
CA THR A 226 -19.11 25.59 -9.52
C THR A 226 -20.22 26.65 -9.43
N PRO A 227 -21.27 26.43 -8.61
CA PRO A 227 -22.47 27.29 -8.62
C PRO A 227 -22.19 28.76 -8.30
N ASN A 228 -21.06 29.05 -7.64
CA ASN A 228 -20.71 30.39 -7.19
C ASN A 228 -19.41 30.96 -7.80
N GLY A 229 -18.95 30.45 -8.96
CA GLY A 229 -17.82 31.02 -9.69
C GLY A 229 -16.45 30.45 -9.28
N ASN A 230 -15.46 31.25 -8.93
CA ASN A 230 -14.03 30.97 -9.00
C ASN A 230 -13.42 30.04 -7.93
N GLU A 231 -14.17 29.25 -7.22
CA GLU A 231 -13.64 28.32 -6.23
C GLU A 231 -13.16 27.00 -6.86
N CYS A 232 -12.51 27.16 -7.91
CA CYS A 232 -11.68 26.25 -8.68
C CYS A 232 -11.92 24.75 -8.37
N TYR A 233 -11.05 24.10 -7.61
CA TYR A 233 -11.18 22.68 -7.27
C TYR A 233 -12.14 22.40 -6.10
N TRP A 234 -12.50 23.42 -5.31
CA TRP A 234 -13.23 23.20 -4.05
C TRP A 234 -14.55 22.45 -4.24
N TRP A 235 -15.32 22.82 -5.25
CA TRP A 235 -16.62 22.18 -5.48
C TRP A 235 -16.48 20.71 -5.87
N VAL A 236 -15.45 20.35 -6.62
CA VAL A 236 -15.19 18.95 -6.98
C VAL A 236 -14.99 18.10 -5.74
N VAL A 237 -14.07 18.50 -4.86
CA VAL A 237 -13.74 17.76 -3.64
C VAL A 237 -14.86 17.85 -2.61
N PHE A 238 -15.57 18.97 -2.54
CA PHE A 238 -16.73 19.13 -1.67
C PHE A 238 -17.89 18.22 -2.10
N ASN A 239 -18.28 18.24 -3.37
CA ASN A 239 -19.34 17.38 -3.90
C ASN A 239 -19.00 15.90 -3.71
N MET A 240 -17.77 15.51 -3.95
CA MET A 240 -17.28 14.15 -3.65
C MET A 240 -17.48 13.82 -2.17
N GLN A 241 -17.00 14.68 -1.26
CA GLN A 241 -17.13 14.45 0.17
C GLN A 241 -18.59 14.31 0.60
N GLN A 242 -19.48 15.21 0.15
CA GLN A 242 -20.89 15.13 0.47
C GLN A 242 -21.53 13.80 0.00
N GLU A 243 -21.12 13.31 -1.15
CA GLU A 243 -21.62 12.03 -1.64
C GLU A 243 -21.07 10.85 -0.84
N LEU A 244 -19.79 10.84 -0.48
CA LEU A 244 -19.20 9.83 0.40
C LEU A 244 -19.88 9.82 1.78
N LEU A 245 -20.14 11.00 2.36
CA LEU A 245 -20.87 11.11 3.63
C LEU A 245 -22.26 10.43 3.55
N ARG A 246 -22.98 10.73 2.49
CA ARG A 246 -24.33 10.20 2.28
C ARG A 246 -24.33 8.70 1.99
N LYS A 247 -23.48 8.23 1.07
CA LYS A 247 -23.47 6.83 0.61
C LYS A 247 -22.95 5.87 1.67
N LEU A 248 -21.96 6.29 2.44
CA LEU A 248 -21.24 5.41 3.35
C LEU A 248 -21.56 5.69 4.84
N GLY A 249 -22.47 6.62 5.13
CA GLY A 249 -22.82 7.00 6.49
C GLY A 249 -21.65 7.60 7.27
N LEU A 250 -20.75 8.30 6.57
CA LEU A 250 -19.59 8.95 7.17
C LEU A 250 -19.98 10.30 7.79
N ARG A 251 -19.03 10.91 8.47
CA ARG A 251 -19.18 12.23 9.12
C ARG A 251 -17.97 13.10 8.80
N ALA A 252 -18.15 14.40 8.87
CA ALA A 252 -17.05 15.35 8.79
C ALA A 252 -17.21 16.39 9.93
N PRO A 253 -16.39 16.34 11.00
CA PRO A 253 -15.32 15.34 11.26
C PRO A 253 -15.87 13.94 11.63
N ASP A 254 -15.05 12.90 11.41
CA ASP A 254 -15.38 11.54 11.80
C ASP A 254 -14.36 11.03 12.86
N SER A 255 -14.86 10.70 14.04
CA SER A 255 -14.02 10.19 15.13
C SER A 255 -13.76 8.67 15.04
N ARG A 256 -14.44 7.97 14.13
CA ARG A 256 -14.29 6.53 13.94
C ARG A 256 -13.15 6.21 12.99
N TRP A 257 -12.99 7.03 11.93
CA TRP A 257 -12.04 6.81 10.85
C TRP A 257 -11.37 8.12 10.42
N LEU A 258 -10.12 8.03 9.99
CA LEU A 258 -9.53 9.03 9.10
C LEU A 258 -9.96 8.66 7.69
N ASN A 259 -10.49 9.62 6.93
CA ASN A 259 -11.05 9.39 5.61
C ASN A 259 -10.21 10.11 4.56
N VAL A 260 -9.86 9.43 3.49
CA VAL A 260 -9.15 9.98 2.33
C VAL A 260 -10.02 9.75 1.11
N GLY A 261 -10.57 10.82 0.55
CA GLY A 261 -11.38 10.76 -0.67
C GLY A 261 -10.59 11.29 -1.86
N GLU A 262 -10.54 10.52 -2.94
CA GLU A 262 -10.02 10.92 -4.25
C GLU A 262 -11.09 10.69 -5.30
N ILE A 263 -11.25 11.60 -6.25
CA ILE A 263 -12.27 11.54 -7.30
C ILE A 263 -11.65 11.64 -8.68
N SER A 264 -12.15 10.87 -9.66
CA SER A 264 -11.78 11.05 -11.07
C SER A 264 -12.61 12.13 -11.76
N ALA A 265 -12.58 13.34 -11.19
CA ALA A 265 -13.16 14.55 -11.79
C ALA A 265 -12.27 15.76 -11.45
N GLU A 266 -12.17 16.70 -12.35
CA GLU A 266 -11.33 17.88 -12.21
C GLU A 266 -11.99 19.09 -12.88
N SER A 267 -11.98 20.24 -12.19
CA SER A 267 -12.44 21.50 -12.76
C SER A 267 -11.31 22.25 -13.49
N SER A 268 -11.43 23.56 -13.59
CA SER A 268 -10.42 24.40 -14.27
C SER A 268 -9.09 24.46 -13.56
N CYS A 269 -8.99 23.99 -12.32
CA CYS A 269 -7.73 23.86 -11.58
C CYS A 269 -7.76 22.63 -10.68
N SER A 270 -6.57 22.14 -10.37
CA SER A 270 -6.34 21.02 -9.47
C SER A 270 -6.15 21.49 -8.04
N GLY A 271 -6.43 20.60 -7.11
CA GLY A 271 -6.15 20.84 -5.72
C GLY A 271 -6.93 19.89 -4.80
N GLY A 272 -6.66 20.03 -3.54
CA GLY A 272 -7.28 19.26 -2.49
C GLY A 272 -7.06 19.94 -1.15
N GLY A 273 -7.31 19.22 -0.09
CA GLY A 273 -7.09 19.70 1.25
C GLY A 273 -7.25 18.63 2.29
N GLY A 274 -6.72 18.90 3.48
CA GLY A 274 -6.86 18.05 4.64
C GLY A 274 -7.37 18.83 5.86
N GLY A 275 -8.08 18.16 6.74
CA GLY A 275 -8.53 18.74 8.00
C GLY A 275 -9.62 17.91 8.69
N GLY A 276 -9.69 18.01 10.01
CA GLY A 276 -10.75 17.37 10.76
C GLY A 276 -10.93 15.87 10.53
N GLY A 277 -9.83 15.13 10.31
CA GLY A 277 -9.87 13.71 10.03
C GLY A 277 -10.21 13.35 8.57
N TRP A 278 -10.13 14.32 7.64
CA TRP A 278 -10.37 14.13 6.22
C TRP A 278 -9.22 14.62 5.37
N VAL A 279 -8.99 13.91 4.27
CA VAL A 279 -8.27 14.37 3.09
C VAL A 279 -9.24 14.28 1.92
N ILE A 280 -9.30 15.30 1.08
CA ILE A 280 -10.17 15.37 -0.10
C ILE A 280 -9.35 15.89 -1.28
N LEU A 281 -9.25 15.09 -2.35
CA LEU A 281 -8.36 15.33 -3.48
C LEU A 281 -9.11 15.25 -4.81
N SER A 282 -8.78 16.15 -5.75
CA SER A 282 -9.37 16.20 -7.09
C SER A 282 -8.72 15.19 -8.05
N GLY A 283 -9.20 15.18 -9.29
CA GLY A 283 -8.75 14.26 -10.33
C GLY A 283 -7.26 14.30 -10.62
N HIS A 284 -6.62 15.45 -10.43
CA HIS A 284 -5.18 15.59 -10.64
C HIS A 284 -4.35 14.70 -9.70
N ASP A 285 -4.74 14.61 -8.44
CA ASP A 285 -4.07 13.75 -7.45
C ASP A 285 -4.39 12.27 -7.70
N ALA A 286 -5.65 11.94 -8.02
CA ALA A 286 -6.05 10.59 -8.39
C ALA A 286 -5.29 10.10 -9.65
N ASP A 287 -5.17 10.94 -10.68
CA ASP A 287 -4.38 10.65 -11.88
C ASP A 287 -2.88 10.51 -11.55
N GLY A 288 -2.38 11.33 -10.63
CA GLY A 288 -1.03 11.24 -10.12
C GLY A 288 -0.75 9.93 -9.40
N ALA A 289 -1.64 9.53 -8.49
CA ALA A 289 -1.56 8.26 -7.81
C ALA A 289 -1.61 7.08 -8.80
N ALA A 290 -2.44 7.19 -9.85
CA ALA A 290 -2.53 6.20 -10.92
C ALA A 290 -1.30 6.19 -11.88
N GLY A 291 -0.32 7.08 -11.67
CA GLY A 291 0.88 7.19 -12.52
C GLY A 291 0.62 7.81 -13.90
N ILE A 292 -0.47 8.56 -14.05
CA ILE A 292 -0.86 9.18 -15.33
C ILE A 292 -0.13 10.51 -15.52
N ASN A 293 0.08 11.26 -14.45
CA ASN A 293 0.69 12.57 -14.50
C ASN A 293 1.82 12.72 -13.45
N GLY A 294 2.95 13.26 -13.86
CA GLY A 294 4.08 13.61 -13.00
C GLY A 294 4.81 12.42 -12.34
N SER A 295 5.79 12.74 -11.49
CA SER A 295 6.55 11.75 -10.75
C SER A 295 5.85 11.39 -9.42
N MET A 296 5.96 10.12 -9.00
CA MET A 296 5.31 9.62 -7.78
C MET A 296 5.70 10.38 -6.50
N ASN A 297 6.92 10.93 -6.44
CA ASN A 297 7.37 11.68 -5.26
C ASN A 297 6.49 12.91 -4.99
N ARG A 298 5.94 13.53 -6.04
CA ARG A 298 4.98 14.65 -5.88
C ARG A 298 3.73 14.20 -5.14
N TRP A 299 3.21 13.04 -5.49
CA TRP A 299 1.96 12.50 -4.93
C TRP A 299 2.16 11.94 -3.52
N TYR A 300 3.29 11.30 -3.28
CA TYR A 300 3.67 10.88 -1.93
C TYR A 300 3.81 12.06 -0.98
N GLY A 301 4.53 13.11 -1.40
CA GLY A 301 4.70 14.33 -0.60
C GLY A 301 3.38 15.05 -0.36
N GLY A 302 2.52 15.15 -1.39
CA GLY A 302 1.18 15.74 -1.28
C GLY A 302 0.31 14.98 -0.26
N MET A 303 0.25 13.67 -0.34
CA MET A 303 -0.53 12.86 0.61
C MET A 303 0.00 12.99 2.05
N VAL A 304 1.32 13.02 2.23
CA VAL A 304 1.92 13.25 3.57
C VAL A 304 1.52 14.62 4.12
N HIS A 305 1.51 15.66 3.28
CA HIS A 305 1.09 17.02 3.62
C HIS A 305 -0.40 17.04 4.04
N GLU A 306 -1.28 16.54 3.21
CA GLU A 306 -2.73 16.55 3.46
C GLU A 306 -3.13 15.70 4.68
N LEU A 307 -2.48 14.55 4.87
CA LEU A 307 -2.65 13.77 6.10
C LEU A 307 -2.15 14.52 7.34
N GLY A 308 -1.13 15.36 7.21
CA GLY A 308 -0.71 16.27 8.29
C GLY A 308 -1.83 17.21 8.72
N HIS A 309 -2.56 17.79 7.78
CA HIS A 309 -3.76 18.59 8.05
C HIS A 309 -4.88 17.77 8.67
N ALA A 310 -5.15 16.57 8.14
CA ALA A 310 -6.14 15.67 8.70
C ALA A 310 -5.85 15.29 10.16
N LEU A 311 -4.56 15.20 10.52
CA LEU A 311 -4.07 14.94 11.88
C LEU A 311 -3.97 16.20 12.75
N GLY A 312 -4.31 17.39 12.24
CA GLY A 312 -4.44 18.63 12.99
C GLY A 312 -3.28 19.60 12.88
N LEU A 313 -2.37 19.42 11.92
CA LEU A 313 -1.32 20.40 11.65
C LEU A 313 -1.85 21.53 10.76
N PRO A 314 -1.46 22.79 10.99
CA PRO A 314 -1.63 23.86 10.03
C PRO A 314 -0.50 23.83 9.00
N ASP A 315 -0.68 24.61 7.93
CA ASP A 315 0.44 24.99 7.05
C ASP A 315 1.55 25.69 7.83
N SER A 316 2.78 25.50 7.38
CA SER A 316 3.87 26.38 7.74
C SER A 316 4.01 27.52 6.73
N THR A 317 4.56 28.65 7.18
CA THR A 317 4.54 29.91 6.44
C THR A 317 5.62 30.03 5.35
N SER A 318 6.49 29.03 5.18
CA SER A 318 7.64 29.07 4.26
C SER A 318 8.09 27.67 3.84
N THR A 319 9.11 27.63 2.99
CA THR A 319 9.85 26.40 2.66
C THR A 319 10.81 26.07 3.79
N ASP A 320 10.31 25.49 4.87
CA ASP A 320 11.07 25.22 6.11
C ASP A 320 11.65 23.82 6.19
N GLY A 321 11.56 23.04 5.11
CA GLY A 321 12.03 21.66 5.05
C GLY A 321 11.03 20.65 5.63
N THR A 322 9.89 21.09 6.14
CA THR A 322 8.85 20.19 6.66
C THR A 322 7.83 19.87 5.57
N PRO A 323 7.13 18.72 5.68
CA PRO A 323 6.05 18.40 4.74
C PRO A 323 4.86 19.36 4.84
N MET A 324 4.74 20.16 5.93
CA MET A 324 3.65 21.15 6.08
C MET A 324 3.93 22.50 5.41
N SER A 325 4.98 22.60 4.63
CA SER A 325 5.31 23.74 3.77
C SER A 325 5.42 23.31 2.31
N ALA A 326 5.65 24.24 1.39
CA ALA A 326 5.94 23.93 0.00
C ALA A 326 7.16 22.98 -0.19
N SER A 327 7.90 22.70 0.89
CA SER A 327 8.96 21.68 0.87
C SER A 327 8.44 20.27 0.62
N PHE A 328 7.14 20.00 0.76
CA PHE A 328 6.58 18.66 0.43
C PHE A 328 6.84 18.23 -1.01
N TYR A 329 7.08 19.17 -1.94
CA TYR A 329 7.52 18.88 -3.31
C TYR A 329 8.93 18.25 -3.37
N ASN A 330 9.73 18.37 -2.30
CA ASN A 330 11.08 17.79 -2.22
C ASN A 330 11.07 16.38 -1.61
N TYR A 331 9.89 15.76 -1.46
CA TYR A 331 9.78 14.39 -0.97
C TYR A 331 10.79 13.46 -1.69
N PRO A 332 11.50 12.56 -1.00
CA PRO A 332 11.36 12.17 0.42
C PRO A 332 12.24 12.96 1.42
N ASN A 333 12.86 14.05 1.02
CA ASN A 333 13.86 14.81 1.81
C ASN A 333 13.20 15.85 2.73
N THR A 334 12.03 15.54 3.26
CA THR A 334 11.30 16.39 4.21
C THR A 334 11.15 15.66 5.54
N HIS A 335 11.12 16.41 6.65
CA HIS A 335 10.97 15.85 7.98
C HIS A 335 10.07 16.73 8.84
N PHE A 336 9.17 16.12 9.62
CA PHE A 336 8.41 16.87 10.61
C PHE A 336 9.32 17.46 11.68
N SER A 337 9.10 18.74 12.04
CA SER A 337 9.73 19.30 13.22
C SER A 337 9.24 18.60 14.49
N GLN A 338 10.00 18.69 15.59
CA GLN A 338 9.59 18.07 16.86
C GLN A 338 8.23 18.60 17.32
N ALA A 339 7.97 19.90 17.18
CA ALA A 339 6.70 20.51 17.54
C ALA A 339 5.52 19.95 16.71
N GLN A 340 5.73 19.67 15.42
CA GLN A 340 4.73 19.04 14.58
C GLN A 340 4.49 17.57 14.99
N LYS A 341 5.55 16.82 15.29
CA LYS A 341 5.45 15.44 15.82
C LYS A 341 4.65 15.39 17.12
N ASP A 342 4.98 16.25 18.06
CA ASP A 342 4.28 16.35 19.35
C ASP A 342 2.81 16.70 19.15
N LYS A 343 2.52 17.64 18.25
CA LYS A 343 1.16 18.06 17.95
C LYS A 343 0.33 16.97 17.29
N ILE A 344 0.90 16.18 16.37
CA ILE A 344 0.24 15.02 15.78
C ILE A 344 -0.08 14.00 16.88
N LEU A 345 0.90 13.63 17.70
CA LEU A 345 0.76 12.56 18.68
C LEU A 345 -0.19 12.92 19.83
N SER A 346 -0.27 14.19 20.23
CA SER A 346 -1.18 14.69 21.26
C SER A 346 -2.52 15.21 20.72
N GLY A 347 -2.65 15.30 19.40
CA GLY A 347 -3.82 15.86 18.73
C GLY A 347 -5.04 14.92 18.77
N PRO A 348 -6.20 15.40 18.25
CA PRO A 348 -7.47 14.69 18.32
C PRO A 348 -7.45 13.33 17.60
N TYR A 349 -6.55 13.13 16.65
CA TYR A 349 -6.36 11.89 15.90
C TYR A 349 -5.09 11.13 16.29
N GLY A 350 -4.34 11.57 17.31
CA GLY A 350 -3.13 10.88 17.78
C GLY A 350 -3.38 9.43 18.18
N SER A 351 -4.59 9.12 18.65
CA SER A 351 -5.00 7.75 18.99
C SER A 351 -5.17 6.80 17.78
N PHE A 352 -5.09 7.30 16.56
CA PHE A 352 -5.05 6.50 15.33
C PHE A 352 -3.64 5.96 15.04
N LEU A 353 -2.63 6.48 15.74
CA LEU A 353 -1.22 6.11 15.53
C LEU A 353 -0.79 5.11 16.62
N SER A 354 -0.33 3.94 16.20
CA SER A 354 0.10 2.85 17.06
C SER A 354 1.49 2.31 16.73
#